data_4c94c80984fe14b70062cbb5d006c530
#
_entry.id   4c94c80984fe14b70062cbb5d006c530
#
_cell.length_a   1.000
_cell.length_b   1.000
_cell.length_c   1.000
_cell.angle_alpha   90.00
_cell.angle_beta   90.00
_cell.angle_gamma   90.00
#
_symmetry.space_group_name_H-M   'P 1'
#
loop_
_entity.id
_entity.type
_entity.pdbx_description
1 polymer ?
#
loop_
_entity_poly.entity_id
_entity_poly.type
_entity_poly.pdbx_seq_one_letter_code
_entity_poly.pdbx_strand_id
1 'polypeptide(L)'
;MALLLIVLAACGLEEENQNNATIDENVPPKVMITTSNESYNMMQGGYEWTVEGRKKGEQTTTIADAASPNQILAGEELTVIAKSETLALQFVVEPDRYELYGWYEDGSKISVDSLEQLKGDEPVAIEVLAYYLQGHASYVLPVKFE
;
A
#
# COMPACT_ATOMS: atom_id res chain seq x y z
N MET A 1 5.99 48.15 51.55
CA MET A 1 6.87 47.26 50.77
C MET A 1 6.01 46.17 50.17
N ALA A 2 5.69 46.31 48.88
CA ALA A 2 4.87 45.31 48.13
C ALA A 2 5.81 44.41 47.35
N LEU A 3 5.77 43.10 47.64
CA LEU A 3 6.55 42.09 46.99
C LEU A 3 5.77 41.62 45.73
N LEU A 4 6.27 41.94 44.54
CA LEU A 4 5.69 41.54 43.26
C LEU A 4 6.23 40.16 42.90
N LEU A 5 5.37 39.12 42.95
CA LEU A 5 5.69 37.78 42.46
C LEU A 5 5.43 37.73 40.98
N ILE A 6 6.48 37.61 40.16
CA ILE A 6 6.38 37.34 38.73
C ILE A 6 6.32 35.82 38.54
N VAL A 7 5.17 35.30 38.11
CA VAL A 7 5.01 33.92 37.68
C VAL A 7 5.36 33.86 36.19
N LEU A 8 6.50 33.26 35.86
CA LEU A 8 6.88 32.91 34.51
C LEU A 8 6.14 31.63 34.11
N ALA A 9 5.09 31.77 33.29
CA ALA A 9 4.49 30.64 32.60
C ALA A 9 5.41 30.21 31.46
N ALA A 10 6.12 29.10 31.62
CA ALA A 10 6.81 28.44 30.55
C ALA A 10 5.77 27.71 29.67
N CYS A 11 5.44 28.29 28.53
CA CYS A 11 4.76 27.55 27.46
C CYS A 11 5.75 26.49 26.92
N GLY A 12 5.53 25.24 27.30
CA GLY A 12 6.15 24.13 26.63
C GLY A 12 5.60 24.06 25.21
N LEU A 13 6.43 24.35 24.21
CA LEU A 13 6.18 23.98 22.83
C LEU A 13 6.33 22.46 22.77
N GLU A 14 5.21 21.76 22.71
CA GLU A 14 5.22 20.37 22.26
C GLU A 14 5.64 20.40 20.78
N GLU A 15 6.88 20.00 20.52
CA GLU A 15 7.31 19.66 19.17
C GLU A 15 6.46 18.46 18.73
N GLU A 16 5.47 18.71 17.87
CA GLU A 16 4.86 17.66 17.06
C GLU A 16 6.00 17.01 16.26
N ASN A 17 6.41 15.87 16.72
CA ASN A 17 7.31 14.98 15.97
C ASN A 17 6.53 14.45 14.77
N GLN A 18 6.44 15.28 13.72
CA GLN A 18 6.01 14.81 12.42
C GLN A 18 7.07 13.81 11.98
N ASN A 19 6.76 12.52 12.17
CA ASN A 19 7.43 11.43 11.48
C ASN A 19 7.22 11.63 9.97
N ASN A 20 8.03 12.50 9.40
CA ASN A 20 8.24 12.58 7.96
C ASN A 20 8.98 11.29 7.57
N ALA A 21 8.20 10.20 7.39
CA ALA A 21 8.73 9.00 6.78
C ALA A 21 9.25 9.42 5.41
N THR A 22 10.58 9.47 5.27
CA THR A 22 11.23 9.78 4.00
C THR A 22 10.81 8.71 3.00
N ILE A 23 10.10 9.11 1.95
CA ILE A 23 9.72 8.20 0.88
C ILE A 23 11.00 7.79 0.16
N ASP A 24 11.31 6.50 0.15
CA ASP A 24 12.44 5.98 -0.60
C ASP A 24 12.05 5.84 -2.07
N GLU A 25 12.56 6.74 -2.91
CA GLU A 25 12.29 6.73 -4.35
C GLU A 25 12.97 5.57 -5.10
N ASN A 26 13.85 4.83 -4.43
CA ASN A 26 14.58 3.70 -5.03
C ASN A 26 13.77 2.40 -5.06
N VAL A 27 12.64 2.36 -4.38
CA VAL A 27 11.75 1.19 -4.32
C VAL A 27 10.31 1.62 -4.57
N PRO A 28 9.45 0.71 -5.08
CA PRO A 28 8.04 1.02 -5.24
C PRO A 28 7.38 1.41 -3.91
N PRO A 29 6.54 2.46 -3.89
CA PRO A 29 5.86 2.92 -2.68
C PRO A 29 4.85 1.89 -2.19
N LYS A 30 4.51 1.93 -0.89
CA LYS A 30 3.53 1.02 -0.29
C LYS A 30 2.11 1.33 -0.75
N VAL A 31 1.30 0.28 -0.82
CA VAL A 31 -0.13 0.33 -1.09
C VAL A 31 -0.88 -0.41 0.02
N MET A 32 -2.02 0.11 0.41
CA MET A 32 -2.86 -0.45 1.45
C MET A 32 -4.31 -0.54 0.98
N ILE A 33 -5.05 -1.49 1.53
CA ILE A 33 -6.51 -1.49 1.50
C ILE A 33 -6.98 -1.03 2.87
N THR A 34 -7.88 -0.06 2.89
CA THR A 34 -8.44 0.51 4.12
C THR A 34 -9.93 0.25 4.21
N THR A 35 -10.39 0.06 5.44
CA THR A 35 -11.81 0.07 5.82
C THR A 35 -12.09 1.28 6.71
N SER A 36 -13.29 1.37 7.26
CA SER A 36 -13.62 2.42 8.24
C SER A 36 -12.78 2.33 9.53
N ASN A 37 -12.26 1.15 9.87
CA ASN A 37 -11.64 0.87 11.16
C ASN A 37 -10.19 0.38 11.06
N GLU A 38 -9.78 -0.17 9.92
CA GLU A 38 -8.51 -0.87 9.78
C GLU A 38 -7.81 -0.53 8.45
N SER A 39 -6.51 -0.77 8.44
CA SER A 39 -5.66 -0.61 7.27
C SER A 39 -4.80 -1.86 7.10
N TYR A 40 -4.81 -2.43 5.90
CA TYR A 40 -4.11 -3.67 5.56
C TYR A 40 -3.03 -3.36 4.53
N ASN A 41 -1.76 -3.56 4.93
CA ASN A 41 -0.66 -3.44 3.98
C ASN A 41 -0.74 -4.56 2.94
N MET A 42 -0.69 -4.18 1.67
CA MET A 42 -0.55 -5.16 0.60
C MET A 42 0.89 -5.64 0.50
N MET A 43 1.07 -6.92 0.21
CA MET A 43 2.38 -7.50 -0.07
C MET A 43 2.89 -6.98 -1.40
N GLN A 44 4.14 -6.54 -1.46
CA GLN A 44 4.77 -6.19 -2.72
C GLN A 44 5.04 -7.46 -3.52
N GLY A 45 4.50 -7.51 -4.73
CA GLY A 45 4.76 -8.54 -5.71
C GLY A 45 5.96 -8.21 -6.61
N GLY A 46 5.93 -8.69 -7.85
CA GLY A 46 6.95 -8.36 -8.84
C GLY A 46 6.92 -6.88 -9.23
N TYR A 47 8.07 -6.34 -9.60
CA TYR A 47 8.19 -4.96 -10.06
C TYR A 47 9.35 -4.78 -11.04
N GLU A 48 9.24 -3.75 -11.85
CA GLU A 48 10.32 -3.16 -12.61
C GLU A 48 10.42 -1.68 -12.22
N TRP A 49 11.62 -1.24 -11.77
CA TRP A 49 11.79 0.08 -11.19
C TRP A 49 13.10 0.71 -11.62
N THR A 50 13.02 1.87 -12.27
CA THR A 50 14.16 2.61 -12.79
C THR A 50 14.34 3.90 -12.00
N VAL A 51 15.55 4.11 -11.50
CA VAL A 51 15.95 5.32 -10.79
C VAL A 51 17.13 5.98 -11.48
N GLU A 52 17.21 7.30 -11.37
CA GLU A 52 18.36 8.05 -11.86
C GLU A 52 19.57 7.80 -10.97
N GLY A 53 20.72 7.59 -11.61
CA GLY A 53 22.00 7.43 -10.93
C GLY A 53 22.55 8.76 -10.41
N ARG A 54 23.70 8.68 -9.72
CA ARG A 54 24.37 9.87 -9.16
C ARG A 54 24.94 10.79 -10.22
N LYS A 55 25.25 10.27 -11.41
CA LYS A 55 25.76 11.06 -12.55
C LYS A 55 24.62 11.30 -13.54
N LYS A 56 24.66 12.47 -14.15
CA LYS A 56 23.67 12.84 -15.17
C LYS A 56 23.66 11.81 -16.31
N GLY A 57 22.48 11.25 -16.60
CA GLY A 57 22.25 10.27 -17.65
C GLY A 57 22.51 8.82 -17.23
N GLU A 58 22.93 8.55 -15.98
CA GLU A 58 22.97 7.20 -15.44
C GLU A 58 21.57 6.81 -14.94
N GLN A 59 21.16 5.59 -15.26
CA GLN A 59 19.94 4.98 -14.76
C GLN A 59 20.23 3.56 -14.27
N THR A 60 19.54 3.15 -13.22
CA THR A 60 19.56 1.79 -12.71
C THR A 60 18.16 1.23 -12.71
N THR A 61 17.97 0.10 -13.37
CA THR A 61 16.70 -0.62 -13.37
C THR A 61 16.81 -1.86 -12.52
N THR A 62 15.91 -1.99 -11.55
CA THR A 62 15.75 -3.18 -10.72
C THR A 62 14.52 -3.95 -11.18
N ILE A 63 14.67 -5.25 -11.43
CA ILE A 63 13.58 -6.16 -11.72
C ILE A 63 13.53 -7.16 -10.58
N ALA A 64 12.36 -7.28 -9.95
CA ALA A 64 12.11 -8.26 -8.91
C ALA A 64 10.94 -9.15 -9.30
N ASP A 65 11.14 -10.46 -9.21
CA ASP A 65 10.09 -11.46 -9.38
C ASP A 65 9.47 -11.82 -8.02
N ALA A 66 8.21 -12.23 -8.05
CA ALA A 66 7.49 -12.74 -6.88
C ALA A 66 6.60 -13.90 -7.30
N ALA A 67 6.09 -14.62 -6.30
CA ALA A 67 5.06 -15.62 -6.52
C ALA A 67 3.81 -14.99 -7.16
N SER A 68 3.11 -15.73 -8.00
CA SER A 68 1.86 -15.27 -8.59
C SER A 68 0.78 -15.10 -7.51
N PRO A 69 -0.21 -14.20 -7.72
CA PRO A 69 -1.24 -13.94 -6.70
C PRO A 69 -2.01 -15.18 -6.23
N ASN A 70 -2.31 -16.12 -7.12
CA ASN A 70 -2.96 -17.38 -6.75
C ASN A 70 -2.06 -18.30 -5.91
N GLN A 71 -0.75 -18.28 -6.11
CA GLN A 71 0.20 -18.99 -5.23
C GLN A 71 0.29 -18.35 -3.84
N ILE A 72 0.26 -17.01 -3.78
CA ILE A 72 0.18 -16.26 -2.53
C ILE A 72 -1.12 -16.62 -1.80
N LEU A 73 -2.26 -16.63 -2.51
CA LEU A 73 -3.55 -17.01 -1.94
C LEU A 73 -3.54 -18.40 -1.30
N ALA A 74 -2.89 -19.37 -1.94
CA ALA A 74 -2.81 -20.75 -1.46
C ALA A 74 -1.82 -20.94 -0.30
N GLY A 75 -0.81 -20.09 -0.16
CA GLY A 75 0.31 -20.26 0.78
C GLY A 75 0.33 -19.30 1.97
N GLU A 76 -0.36 -18.18 1.89
CA GLU A 76 -0.33 -17.15 2.92
C GLU A 76 -1.60 -17.15 3.80
N GLU A 77 -1.50 -16.56 4.98
CA GLU A 77 -2.64 -16.35 5.85
C GLU A 77 -3.63 -15.35 5.22
N LEU A 78 -4.91 -15.70 5.26
CA LEU A 78 -5.96 -14.86 4.70
C LEU A 78 -6.29 -13.70 5.64
N THR A 79 -6.33 -12.50 5.09
CA THR A 79 -6.93 -11.34 5.77
C THR A 79 -8.45 -11.49 5.74
N VAL A 80 -9.08 -11.52 6.91
CA VAL A 80 -10.54 -11.59 7.01
C VAL A 80 -11.12 -10.19 7.08
N ILE A 81 -12.03 -9.87 6.15
CA ILE A 81 -12.70 -8.57 6.08
C ILE A 81 -14.22 -8.79 6.03
N ALA A 82 -14.96 -8.06 6.87
CA ALA A 82 -16.42 -8.14 6.84
C ALA A 82 -16.97 -7.61 5.50
N LYS A 83 -17.91 -8.33 4.89
CA LYS A 83 -18.57 -7.90 3.63
C LYS A 83 -19.27 -6.53 3.74
N SER A 84 -19.67 -6.15 4.96
CA SER A 84 -20.31 -4.86 5.23
C SER A 84 -19.33 -3.66 5.23
N GLU A 85 -18.02 -3.91 5.32
CA GLU A 85 -17.03 -2.83 5.29
C GLU A 85 -16.92 -2.23 3.89
N THR A 86 -16.79 -0.92 3.81
CA THR A 86 -16.43 -0.22 2.56
C THR A 86 -14.93 -0.23 2.39
N LEU A 87 -14.46 -0.65 1.23
CA LEU A 87 -13.04 -0.78 0.92
C LEU A 87 -12.56 0.42 0.11
N ALA A 88 -11.36 0.90 0.43
CA ALA A 88 -10.65 1.90 -0.36
C ALA A 88 -9.18 1.52 -0.55
N LEU A 89 -8.62 1.90 -1.70
CA LEU A 89 -7.17 1.86 -1.90
C LEU A 89 -6.53 3.13 -1.33
N GLN A 90 -5.42 2.94 -0.66
CA GLN A 90 -4.58 4.03 -0.20
C GLN A 90 -3.16 3.83 -0.73
N PHE A 91 -2.70 4.79 -1.49
CA PHE A 91 -1.34 4.83 -2.03
C PHE A 91 -0.50 5.80 -1.19
N VAL A 92 0.71 5.37 -0.79
CA VAL A 92 1.67 6.29 -0.15
C VAL A 92 2.14 7.34 -1.15
N VAL A 93 2.31 6.93 -2.41
CA VAL A 93 2.51 7.82 -3.56
C VAL A 93 1.46 7.45 -4.59
N GLU A 94 0.70 8.42 -5.07
CA GLU A 94 -0.34 8.22 -6.07
C GLU A 94 0.28 7.76 -7.40
N PRO A 95 -0.15 6.62 -7.98
CA PRO A 95 0.31 6.17 -9.28
C PRO A 95 -0.32 6.99 -10.40
N ASP A 96 0.30 7.01 -11.58
CA ASP A 96 -0.27 7.60 -12.79
C ASP A 96 -1.56 6.88 -13.21
N ARG A 97 -1.58 5.56 -13.06
CA ARG A 97 -2.75 4.69 -13.24
C ARG A 97 -2.56 3.37 -12.49
N TYR A 98 -3.63 2.66 -12.28
CA TYR A 98 -3.60 1.30 -11.75
C TYR A 98 -4.69 0.43 -12.36
N GLU A 99 -4.52 -0.87 -12.22
CA GLU A 99 -5.46 -1.90 -12.62
C GLU A 99 -5.75 -2.80 -11.42
N LEU A 100 -7.00 -3.27 -11.30
CA LEU A 100 -7.46 -4.14 -10.25
C LEU A 100 -7.82 -5.52 -10.78
N TYR A 101 -7.36 -6.54 -10.07
CA TYR A 101 -7.63 -7.93 -10.40
C TYR A 101 -8.00 -8.73 -9.16
N GLY A 102 -8.85 -9.74 -9.36
CA GLY A 102 -9.07 -10.81 -8.41
C GLY A 102 -8.53 -12.12 -8.96
N TRP A 103 -7.72 -12.81 -8.17
CA TRP A 103 -7.21 -14.14 -8.49
C TRP A 103 -7.79 -15.17 -7.55
N TYR A 104 -8.16 -16.32 -8.08
CA TYR A 104 -8.71 -17.43 -7.33
C TYR A 104 -7.74 -18.61 -7.28
N GLU A 105 -7.96 -19.56 -6.36
CA GLU A 105 -7.05 -20.69 -6.17
C GLU A 105 -6.90 -21.57 -7.41
N ASP A 106 -7.92 -21.69 -8.23
CA ASP A 106 -7.89 -22.39 -9.51
C ASP A 106 -7.04 -21.73 -10.60
N GLY A 107 -6.45 -20.56 -10.29
CA GLY A 107 -5.66 -19.75 -11.21
C GLY A 107 -6.48 -18.83 -12.11
N SER A 108 -7.80 -18.82 -11.98
CA SER A 108 -8.63 -17.87 -12.73
C SER A 108 -8.40 -16.44 -12.27
N LYS A 109 -8.47 -15.50 -13.21
CA LYS A 109 -8.23 -14.07 -13.01
C LYS A 109 -9.39 -13.28 -13.59
N ILE A 110 -9.91 -12.32 -12.82
CA ILE A 110 -10.90 -11.34 -13.29
C ILE A 110 -10.35 -9.92 -13.16
N SER A 111 -10.66 -9.08 -14.13
CA SER A 111 -10.44 -7.64 -14.04
C SER A 111 -11.68 -6.98 -13.48
N VAL A 112 -11.51 -6.02 -12.56
CA VAL A 112 -12.61 -5.31 -11.92
C VAL A 112 -12.35 -3.80 -11.91
N ASP A 113 -13.43 -3.02 -11.83
CA ASP A 113 -13.34 -1.56 -11.76
C ASP A 113 -13.30 -1.05 -10.31
N SER A 114 -13.70 -1.88 -9.34
CA SER A 114 -13.72 -1.53 -7.93
C SER A 114 -13.49 -2.75 -7.04
N LEU A 115 -12.97 -2.52 -5.83
CA LEU A 115 -12.78 -3.57 -4.81
C LEU A 115 -14.10 -4.23 -4.38
N GLU A 116 -15.22 -3.50 -4.45
CA GLU A 116 -16.54 -4.02 -4.09
C GLU A 116 -16.98 -5.21 -4.94
N GLN A 117 -16.52 -5.26 -6.20
CA GLN A 117 -16.82 -6.37 -7.11
C GLN A 117 -16.11 -7.68 -6.75
N LEU A 118 -15.11 -7.62 -5.86
CA LEU A 118 -14.36 -8.79 -5.39
C LEU A 118 -14.95 -9.44 -4.13
N LYS A 119 -15.97 -8.84 -3.53
CA LYS A 119 -16.64 -9.37 -2.33
C LYS A 119 -17.50 -10.57 -2.67
N GLY A 120 -16.91 -11.75 -2.62
CA GLY A 120 -17.55 -13.04 -2.84
C GLY A 120 -17.55 -13.93 -1.61
N ASP A 121 -17.94 -15.19 -1.78
CA ASP A 121 -17.90 -16.23 -0.74
C ASP A 121 -16.59 -16.98 -0.74
N GLU A 122 -15.89 -16.98 -1.87
CA GLU A 122 -14.60 -17.65 -2.03
C GLU A 122 -13.45 -16.71 -1.67
N PRO A 123 -12.34 -17.24 -1.12
CA PRO A 123 -11.12 -16.47 -0.94
C PRO A 123 -10.60 -15.93 -2.28
N VAL A 124 -10.06 -14.73 -2.24
CA VAL A 124 -9.53 -14.04 -3.42
C VAL A 124 -8.22 -13.36 -3.08
N ALA A 125 -7.23 -13.44 -3.97
CA ALA A 125 -6.07 -12.57 -3.90
C ALA A 125 -6.39 -11.29 -4.70
N ILE A 126 -6.48 -10.18 -4.00
CA ILE A 126 -6.65 -8.87 -4.61
C ILE A 126 -5.28 -8.43 -5.11
N GLU A 127 -5.17 -8.17 -6.41
CA GLU A 127 -3.97 -7.61 -7.02
C GLU A 127 -4.22 -6.19 -7.50
N VAL A 128 -3.32 -5.29 -7.11
CA VAL A 128 -3.20 -3.93 -7.65
C VAL A 128 -1.93 -3.87 -8.48
N LEU A 129 -2.06 -3.63 -9.77
CA LEU A 129 -0.93 -3.35 -10.65
C LEU A 129 -0.85 -1.84 -10.86
N ALA A 130 0.13 -1.19 -10.24
CA ALA A 130 0.28 0.26 -10.23
C ALA A 130 1.43 0.70 -11.13
N TYR A 131 1.22 1.78 -11.87
CA TYR A 131 2.16 2.36 -12.82
C TYR A 131 2.57 3.75 -12.38
N TYR A 132 3.87 3.97 -12.31
CA TYR A 132 4.52 5.21 -11.88
C TYR A 132 5.49 5.68 -12.97
N LEU A 133 6.00 6.89 -12.83
CA LEU A 133 7.04 7.40 -13.72
C LEU A 133 8.29 6.48 -13.74
N GLN A 134 8.65 5.89 -12.59
CA GLN A 134 9.82 5.03 -12.45
C GLN A 134 9.61 3.61 -13.02
N GLY A 135 8.38 3.15 -13.16
CA GLY A 135 8.06 1.81 -13.62
C GLY A 135 6.71 1.31 -13.12
N HIS A 136 6.61 0.02 -12.87
CA HIS A 136 5.38 -0.59 -12.37
C HIS A 136 5.65 -1.59 -11.26
N ALA A 137 4.66 -1.79 -10.41
CA ALA A 137 4.72 -2.77 -9.33
C ALA A 137 3.36 -3.41 -9.09
N SER A 138 3.39 -4.70 -8.77
CA SER A 138 2.23 -5.48 -8.33
C SER A 138 2.18 -5.50 -6.81
N TYR A 139 0.97 -5.44 -6.26
CA TYR A 139 0.69 -5.56 -4.83
C TYR A 139 -0.43 -6.56 -4.63
N VAL A 140 -0.30 -7.43 -3.66
CA VAL A 140 -1.24 -8.54 -3.44
C VAL A 140 -1.70 -8.58 -1.99
N LEU A 141 -3.00 -8.80 -1.79
CA LEU A 141 -3.58 -9.09 -0.47
C LEU A 141 -4.51 -10.29 -0.60
N PRO A 142 -4.19 -11.44 0.03
CA PRO A 142 -5.09 -12.58 0.10
C PRO A 142 -6.19 -12.30 1.12
N VAL A 143 -7.46 -12.37 0.69
CA VAL A 143 -8.62 -11.96 1.48
C VAL A 143 -9.69 -13.04 1.47
N LYS A 144 -10.37 -13.15 2.61
CA LYS A 144 -11.66 -13.83 2.73
C LYS A 144 -12.69 -12.83 3.25
N PHE A 145 -13.80 -12.69 2.54
CA PHE A 145 -14.91 -11.86 2.97
C PHE A 145 -15.92 -12.67 3.77
N GLU A 146 -16.33 -12.15 4.93
CA GLU A 146 -17.30 -12.80 5.83
C GLU A 146 -18.51 -11.91 6.17
#